data_3b367e7218c67ce302c379672a814ac5
#
_entry.id   3b367e7218c67ce302c379672a814ac5
#
_cell.length_a   1.000
_cell.length_b   1.000
_cell.length_c   1.000
_cell.angle_alpha   90.00
_cell.angle_beta   90.00
_cell.angle_gamma   90.00
#
_symmetry.space_group_name_H-M   'P 1'
#
loop_
_entity.id
_entity.type
_entity.pdbx_description
1 polymer ?
#
loop_
_entity_poly.entity_id
_entity_poly.type
_entity_poly.pdbx_seq_one_letter_code
_entity_poly.pdbx_strand_id
1 'polypeptide(L)'
;MGTLEIIKRNGEKIRLFSKEPFCTLKSAAQNSSLMGDDNVQLSIVSSELLNLGKGDKIIVEGEEYTIRTKVNREMLSDNHYVHDATFYGVMYELMKSLYRNTDANGKSSKSTFDLTYNIRDFVKVLIYNVSRDYPGLWAFDEANCPDTEPRTISFARNNCLQVLQMLCSDREFDLEFLITQKDGVRTIHIGKFGAKVVPPGGNAFFEWGKGNGLYKLKEQKVDDKTIITRLWVEGGTTNIRSDYRDYSERLQLP
;
A
#
# COMPACT_ATOMS: atom_id res chain seq x y z
N MET A 1 0.06 28.56 8.70
CA MET A 1 0.29 27.22 9.28
C MET A 1 -1.06 26.57 9.45
N GLY A 2 -1.33 25.48 8.74
CA GLY A 2 -2.57 24.70 8.91
C GLY A 2 -2.60 24.09 10.31
N THR A 3 -3.72 24.20 11.00
CA THR A 3 -3.96 23.53 12.27
C THR A 3 -4.22 22.06 11.98
N LEU A 4 -3.36 21.16 12.46
CA LEU A 4 -3.64 19.72 12.41
C LEU A 4 -4.70 19.40 13.46
N GLU A 5 -5.79 18.79 13.04
CA GLU A 5 -6.91 18.40 13.89
C GLU A 5 -7.13 16.88 13.80
N ILE A 6 -7.38 16.26 14.95
CA ILE A 6 -7.89 14.89 15.00
C ILE A 6 -9.41 14.97 15.02
N ILE A 7 -10.06 14.33 14.07
CA ILE A 7 -11.51 14.24 13.97
C ILE A 7 -11.92 12.90 14.57
N LYS A 8 -12.61 12.94 15.70
CA LYS A 8 -13.10 11.74 16.36
C LYS A 8 -14.27 11.12 15.58
N ARG A 9 -14.48 9.85 15.78
CA ARG A 9 -15.60 9.12 15.15
C ARG A 9 -16.97 9.74 15.44
N ASN A 10 -17.14 10.43 16.58
CA ASN A 10 -18.37 11.14 16.93
C ASN A 10 -18.47 12.56 16.32
N GLY A 11 -17.49 12.98 15.52
CA GLY A 11 -17.43 14.31 14.91
C GLY A 11 -16.75 15.38 15.77
N GLU A 12 -16.38 15.08 17.00
CA GLU A 12 -15.60 15.97 17.85
C GLU A 12 -14.21 16.20 17.25
N LYS A 13 -13.68 17.41 17.40
CA LYS A 13 -12.36 17.79 16.89
C LYS A 13 -11.40 18.10 18.03
N ILE A 14 -10.24 17.48 18.01
CA ILE A 14 -9.14 17.77 18.91
C ILE A 14 -8.10 18.56 18.12
N ARG A 15 -7.87 19.80 18.52
CA ARG A 15 -6.82 20.63 17.93
C ARG A 15 -5.48 20.29 18.52
N LEU A 16 -4.53 19.93 17.68
CA LEU A 16 -3.13 19.84 18.07
C LEU A 16 -2.53 21.26 18.09
N PHE A 17 -1.55 21.49 18.94
CA PHE A 17 -0.94 22.81 19.21
C PHE A 17 -1.88 23.80 19.93
N SER A 18 -2.79 23.29 20.78
CA SER A 18 -3.59 24.12 21.69
C SER A 18 -2.84 24.41 22.98
N LYS A 19 -3.14 25.56 23.63
CA LYS A 19 -2.58 25.91 24.92
C LYS A 19 -3.49 25.48 26.08
N GLU A 20 -4.79 25.52 25.88
CA GLU A 20 -5.82 25.15 26.86
C GLU A 20 -6.97 24.39 26.16
N PRO A 21 -7.17 23.10 26.46
CA PRO A 21 -6.21 22.26 27.18
C PRO A 21 -4.90 22.09 26.38
N PHE A 22 -3.78 21.96 27.08
CA PHE A 22 -2.48 21.79 26.42
C PHE A 22 -2.46 20.49 25.60
N CYS A 23 -2.17 20.63 24.31
CA CYS A 23 -2.04 19.51 23.40
C CYS A 23 -1.03 19.86 22.30
N THR A 24 0.04 19.11 22.21
CA THR A 24 1.09 19.34 21.20
C THR A 24 1.66 18.04 20.66
N LEU A 25 2.40 18.13 19.56
CA LEU A 25 3.13 17.00 18.99
C LEU A 25 4.53 16.92 19.60
N LYS A 26 4.90 15.74 20.09
CA LYS A 26 6.27 15.38 20.44
C LYS A 26 7.04 14.98 19.19
N SER A 27 6.40 14.19 18.32
CA SER A 27 6.95 13.78 17.02
C SER A 27 5.84 13.46 16.04
N ALA A 28 6.16 13.59 14.76
CA ALA A 28 5.31 13.17 13.65
C ALA A 28 6.18 12.54 12.56
N ALA A 29 5.72 11.44 11.96
CA ALA A 29 6.34 10.80 10.81
C ALA A 29 5.26 10.35 9.84
N GLN A 30 5.45 10.61 8.57
CA GLN A 30 4.63 10.06 7.48
C GLN A 30 5.48 9.06 6.71
N ASN A 31 4.94 7.85 6.53
CA ASN A 31 5.51 6.82 5.69
C ASN A 31 4.56 6.61 4.53
N SER A 32 5.03 6.83 3.33
CA SER A 32 4.27 6.59 2.10
C SER A 32 5.17 5.92 1.09
N SER A 33 4.72 4.81 0.56
CA SER A 33 5.40 4.10 -0.51
C SER A 33 4.39 3.58 -1.53
N LEU A 34 4.78 3.61 -2.79
CA LEU A 34 3.93 3.12 -3.87
C LEU A 34 3.58 1.64 -3.63
N MET A 35 2.31 1.30 -3.62
CA MET A 35 1.75 -0.04 -3.34
C MET A 35 2.10 -0.64 -1.96
N GLY A 36 2.76 0.12 -1.11
CA GLY A 36 3.28 -0.34 0.18
C GLY A 36 2.72 0.44 1.37
N ASP A 37 3.61 0.80 2.29
CA ASP A 37 3.20 1.50 3.50
C ASP A 37 2.59 2.88 3.19
N ASP A 38 1.49 3.16 3.88
CA ASP A 38 0.80 4.44 3.83
C ASP A 38 0.22 4.73 5.22
N ASN A 39 1.00 5.45 6.04
CA ASN A 39 0.59 5.75 7.40
C ASN A 39 1.24 7.03 7.94
N VAL A 40 0.57 7.62 8.93
CA VAL A 40 1.06 8.75 9.71
C VAL A 40 1.14 8.34 11.17
N GLN A 41 2.32 8.49 11.76
CA GLN A 41 2.58 8.19 13.15
C GLN A 41 2.71 9.50 13.93
N LEU A 42 1.92 9.65 14.97
CA LEU A 42 1.94 10.82 15.82
C LEU A 42 2.21 10.41 17.28
N SER A 43 3.17 11.09 17.91
CA SER A 43 3.34 11.08 19.37
C SER A 43 2.83 12.41 19.90
N ILE A 44 1.77 12.38 20.70
CA ILE A 44 1.03 13.55 21.17
C ILE A 44 1.19 13.68 22.67
N VAL A 45 1.52 14.87 23.14
CA VAL A 45 1.55 15.22 24.57
C VAL A 45 0.36 16.09 24.89
N SER A 46 -0.36 15.76 25.96
CA SER A 46 -1.55 16.49 26.39
C SER A 46 -1.66 16.61 27.92
N SER A 47 -2.34 17.65 28.39
CA SER A 47 -2.68 17.81 29.81
C SER A 47 -3.87 16.94 30.23
N GLU A 48 -4.63 16.45 29.28
CA GLU A 48 -5.81 15.60 29.50
C GLU A 48 -5.69 14.28 28.77
N LEU A 49 -6.36 13.26 29.28
CA LEU A 49 -6.43 11.95 28.62
C LEU A 49 -7.26 12.05 27.34
N LEU A 50 -6.59 12.01 26.19
CA LEU A 50 -7.25 11.95 24.90
C LEU A 50 -7.79 10.52 24.66
N ASN A 51 -9.11 10.40 24.57
CA ASN A 51 -9.75 9.13 24.26
C ASN A 51 -9.71 8.84 22.75
N LEU A 52 -8.47 8.67 22.22
CA LEU A 52 -8.26 8.30 20.83
C LEU A 52 -8.54 6.81 20.63
N GLY A 53 -9.17 6.45 19.50
CA GLY A 53 -9.52 5.07 19.20
C GLY A 53 -9.77 4.79 17.73
N LYS A 54 -10.15 3.56 17.44
CA LYS A 54 -10.45 3.12 16.07
C LYS A 54 -11.54 3.97 15.44
N GLY A 55 -11.27 4.48 14.25
CA GLY A 55 -12.18 5.32 13.47
C GLY A 55 -11.96 6.82 13.64
N ASP A 56 -11.09 7.25 14.57
CA ASP A 56 -10.64 8.64 14.62
C ASP A 56 -9.70 8.91 13.46
N LYS A 57 -9.73 10.12 12.91
CA LYS A 57 -9.10 10.48 11.64
C LYS A 57 -8.26 11.73 11.74
N ILE A 58 -7.30 11.84 10.84
CA ILE A 58 -6.62 13.10 10.50
C ILE A 58 -6.67 13.32 9.00
N ILE A 59 -6.53 14.57 8.58
CA ILE A 59 -6.34 14.95 7.18
C ILE A 59 -4.94 15.54 7.06
N VAL A 60 -4.11 14.93 6.25
CA VAL A 60 -2.75 15.39 5.95
C VAL A 60 -2.64 15.57 4.44
N GLU A 61 -2.26 16.77 3.99
CA GLU A 61 -2.13 17.11 2.56
C GLU A 61 -3.39 16.82 1.72
N GLY A 62 -4.58 16.87 2.36
CA GLY A 62 -5.86 16.59 1.70
C GLY A 62 -6.27 15.12 1.72
N GLU A 63 -5.43 14.23 2.22
CA GLU A 63 -5.71 12.81 2.34
C GLU A 63 -6.13 12.41 3.74
N GLU A 64 -7.10 11.50 3.82
CA GLU A 64 -7.66 10.98 5.07
C GLU A 64 -6.85 9.78 5.56
N TYR A 65 -6.43 9.84 6.83
CA TYR A 65 -5.81 8.74 7.55
C TYR A 65 -6.62 8.40 8.79
N THR A 66 -6.79 7.13 9.09
CA THR A 66 -7.69 6.64 10.14
C THR A 66 -6.97 5.73 11.13
N ILE A 67 -7.23 5.86 12.43
CA ILE A 67 -6.74 4.94 13.46
C ILE A 67 -7.42 3.57 13.29
N ARG A 68 -6.63 2.53 13.10
CA ARG A 68 -7.10 1.15 12.93
C ARG A 68 -6.64 0.20 14.03
N THR A 69 -5.61 0.59 14.78
CA THR A 69 -5.01 -0.16 15.87
C THR A 69 -5.30 0.50 17.22
N LYS A 70 -4.94 -0.16 18.31
CA LYS A 70 -5.01 0.43 19.64
C LYS A 70 -3.93 1.52 19.77
N VAL A 71 -4.30 2.65 20.35
CA VAL A 71 -3.39 3.75 20.67
C VAL A 71 -2.65 3.41 21.97
N ASN A 72 -1.32 3.54 21.95
CA ASN A 72 -0.53 3.44 23.17
C ASN A 72 -0.70 4.72 23.98
N ARG A 73 -0.82 4.57 25.28
CA ARG A 73 -1.01 5.69 26.22
C ARG A 73 -0.10 5.51 27.40
N GLU A 74 0.55 6.58 27.78
CA GLU A 74 1.40 6.64 28.97
C GLU A 74 1.05 7.89 29.77
N MET A 75 0.91 7.76 31.08
CA MET A 75 0.76 8.85 32.01
C MET A 75 2.09 9.06 32.73
N LEU A 76 2.75 10.17 32.46
CA LEU A 76 4.05 10.49 33.06
C LEU A 76 3.92 11.19 34.40
N SER A 77 2.87 11.97 34.57
CA SER A 77 2.52 12.66 35.83
C SER A 77 1.07 13.12 35.79
N ASP A 78 0.57 13.68 36.86
CA ASP A 78 -0.73 14.37 36.87
C ASP A 78 -0.74 15.43 35.77
N ASN A 79 -1.76 15.39 34.92
CA ASN A 79 -1.92 16.29 33.78
C ASN A 79 -0.79 16.22 32.71
N HIS A 80 -0.13 15.06 32.58
CA HIS A 80 0.88 14.84 31.53
C HIS A 80 0.75 13.44 30.92
N TYR A 81 0.14 13.39 29.76
CA TYR A 81 -0.13 12.15 29.02
C TYR A 81 0.62 12.15 27.70
N VAL A 82 1.11 10.98 27.30
CA VAL A 82 1.67 10.70 25.96
C VAL A 82 0.78 9.71 25.25
N HIS A 83 0.45 9.99 23.99
CA HIS A 83 -0.37 9.15 23.15
C HIS A 83 0.39 8.86 21.84
N ASP A 84 0.73 7.59 21.60
CA ASP A 84 1.33 7.17 20.34
C ASP A 84 0.25 6.54 19.46
N ALA A 85 -0.11 7.25 18.40
CA ALA A 85 -1.17 6.87 17.48
C ALA A 85 -0.63 6.67 16.07
N THR A 86 -1.01 5.57 15.41
CA THR A 86 -0.77 5.33 14.00
C THR A 86 -2.07 5.45 13.24
N PHE A 87 -2.08 6.36 12.28
CA PHE A 87 -3.18 6.60 11.36
C PHE A 87 -2.82 5.98 10.01
N TYR A 88 -3.68 5.13 9.50
CA TYR A 88 -3.47 4.36 8.27
C TYR A 88 -4.24 4.97 7.12
N GLY A 89 -3.65 5.02 5.96
CA GLY A 89 -4.27 5.46 4.72
C GLY A 89 -5.47 4.63 4.30
N VAL A 90 -6.23 5.13 3.35
CA VAL A 90 -7.49 4.51 2.92
C VAL A 90 -7.31 3.16 2.26
N MET A 91 -6.15 2.88 1.66
CA MET A 91 -5.87 1.58 1.04
C MET A 91 -6.09 0.39 2.00
N TYR A 92 -5.87 0.60 3.31
CA TYR A 92 -6.10 -0.45 4.31
C TYR A 92 -7.58 -0.79 4.55
N GLU A 93 -8.53 -0.05 3.95
CA GLU A 93 -9.94 -0.45 3.93
C GLU A 93 -10.14 -1.70 3.08
N LEU A 94 -9.37 -1.83 2.00
CA LEU A 94 -9.41 -3.00 1.11
C LEU A 94 -9.07 -4.32 1.83
N MET A 95 -8.34 -4.26 2.96
CA MET A 95 -8.06 -5.45 3.77
C MET A 95 -9.32 -6.03 4.45
N LYS A 96 -10.37 -5.24 4.62
CA LYS A 96 -11.61 -5.68 5.26
C LYS A 96 -12.55 -6.38 4.28
N SER A 97 -12.41 -6.12 2.98
CA SER A 97 -13.24 -6.71 1.94
C SER A 97 -12.57 -7.95 1.36
N LEU A 98 -13.30 -9.06 1.35
CA LEU A 98 -12.84 -10.30 0.74
C LEU A 98 -13.09 -10.25 -0.77
N TYR A 99 -12.08 -10.64 -1.53
CA TYR A 99 -12.19 -10.83 -2.97
C TYR A 99 -12.92 -12.14 -3.27
N ARG A 100 -14.07 -12.05 -3.93
CA ARG A 100 -14.95 -13.20 -4.21
C ARG A 100 -15.40 -13.18 -5.65
N ASN A 101 -15.49 -14.35 -6.25
CA ASN A 101 -16.24 -14.53 -7.48
C ASN A 101 -17.71 -14.71 -7.11
N THR A 102 -18.52 -13.73 -7.41
CA THR A 102 -19.98 -13.73 -7.12
C THR A 102 -20.77 -13.81 -8.42
N ASP A 103 -21.86 -14.57 -8.39
CA ASP A 103 -22.83 -14.58 -9.48
C ASP A 103 -23.61 -13.25 -9.58
N ALA A 104 -24.50 -13.16 -10.58
CA ALA A 104 -25.32 -11.98 -10.79
C ALA A 104 -26.20 -11.60 -9.57
N ASN A 105 -26.47 -12.55 -8.66
CA ASN A 105 -27.20 -12.35 -7.42
C ASN A 105 -26.30 -12.01 -6.23
N GLY A 106 -24.99 -11.84 -6.46
CA GLY A 106 -24.02 -11.54 -5.42
C GLY A 106 -23.67 -12.73 -4.51
N LYS A 107 -24.03 -13.96 -4.90
CA LYS A 107 -23.74 -15.18 -4.13
C LYS A 107 -22.43 -15.80 -4.58
N SER A 108 -21.51 -16.02 -3.64
CA SER A 108 -20.26 -16.74 -3.88
C SER A 108 -20.45 -18.22 -3.59
N SER A 109 -20.09 -19.07 -4.55
CA SER A 109 -20.26 -20.53 -4.44
C SER A 109 -19.03 -21.26 -3.88
N LYS A 110 -17.84 -20.65 -4.01
CA LYS A 110 -16.57 -21.29 -3.64
C LYS A 110 -15.66 -20.33 -2.89
N SER A 111 -14.87 -20.86 -1.94
CA SER A 111 -13.84 -20.11 -1.23
C SER A 111 -12.51 -20.05 -1.99
N THR A 112 -12.33 -20.96 -2.95
CA THR A 112 -11.20 -21.03 -3.88
C THR A 112 -11.75 -21.09 -5.30
N PHE A 113 -11.20 -20.29 -6.20
CA PHE A 113 -11.66 -20.19 -7.58
C PHE A 113 -10.57 -19.63 -8.47
N ASP A 114 -10.66 -19.93 -9.76
CA ASP A 114 -9.80 -19.40 -10.79
C ASP A 114 -10.60 -18.44 -11.67
N LEU A 115 -9.98 -17.34 -12.05
CA LEU A 115 -10.52 -16.40 -13.04
C LEU A 115 -9.51 -16.18 -14.15
N THR A 116 -10.00 -16.06 -15.38
CA THR A 116 -9.20 -15.73 -16.56
C THR A 116 -9.66 -14.38 -17.07
N TYR A 117 -8.94 -13.32 -16.72
CA TYR A 117 -9.28 -11.94 -17.04
C TYR A 117 -8.02 -11.13 -17.38
N ASN A 118 -8.21 -9.99 -18.05
CA ASN A 118 -7.23 -8.91 -18.09
C ASN A 118 -7.25 -8.12 -16.76
N ILE A 119 -6.28 -7.23 -16.55
CA ILE A 119 -6.17 -6.45 -15.31
C ILE A 119 -7.43 -5.63 -15.03
N ARG A 120 -8.03 -5.02 -16.06
CA ARG A 120 -9.22 -4.18 -15.95
C ARG A 120 -10.40 -4.95 -15.36
N ASP A 121 -10.65 -6.16 -15.83
CA ASP A 121 -11.77 -6.97 -15.38
C ASP A 121 -11.54 -7.52 -13.97
N PHE A 122 -10.30 -7.88 -13.62
CA PHE A 122 -9.96 -8.22 -12.24
C PHE A 122 -10.26 -7.07 -11.27
N VAL A 123 -9.87 -5.83 -11.62
CA VAL A 123 -10.12 -4.66 -10.78
C VAL A 123 -11.61 -4.32 -10.71
N LYS A 124 -12.40 -4.53 -11.78
CA LYS A 124 -13.87 -4.40 -11.71
C LYS A 124 -14.48 -5.33 -10.68
N VAL A 125 -14.07 -6.60 -10.66
CA VAL A 125 -14.51 -7.57 -9.63
C VAL A 125 -14.09 -7.10 -8.24
N LEU A 126 -12.89 -6.53 -8.08
CA LEU A 126 -12.42 -5.95 -6.83
C LEU A 126 -13.33 -4.81 -6.36
N ILE A 127 -13.61 -3.83 -7.23
CA ILE A 127 -14.50 -2.70 -6.93
C ILE A 127 -15.90 -3.19 -6.55
N TYR A 128 -16.44 -4.17 -7.28
CA TYR A 128 -17.72 -4.76 -6.94
C TYR A 128 -17.74 -5.33 -5.52
N ASN A 129 -16.69 -6.06 -5.13
CA ASN A 129 -16.57 -6.61 -3.78
C ASN A 129 -16.45 -5.53 -2.71
N VAL A 130 -15.60 -4.53 -2.93
CA VAL A 130 -15.39 -3.42 -2.00
C VAL A 130 -16.65 -2.57 -1.84
N SER A 131 -17.40 -2.33 -2.93
CA SER A 131 -18.62 -1.54 -2.91
C SER A 131 -19.75 -2.17 -2.07
N ARG A 132 -19.68 -3.45 -1.77
CA ARG A 132 -20.62 -4.12 -0.85
C ARG A 132 -20.39 -3.68 0.60
N ASP A 133 -19.12 -3.47 0.99
CA ASP A 133 -18.75 -3.06 2.34
C ASP A 133 -18.71 -1.52 2.48
N TYR A 134 -18.43 -0.83 1.37
CA TYR A 134 -18.25 0.62 1.27
C TYR A 134 -19.03 1.19 0.06
N PRO A 135 -20.38 1.22 0.11
CA PRO A 135 -21.20 1.66 -1.02
C PRO A 135 -20.87 3.08 -1.47
N GLY A 136 -20.55 3.25 -2.77
CA GLY A 136 -20.31 4.54 -3.38
C GLY A 136 -19.00 5.25 -2.98
N LEU A 137 -18.17 4.63 -2.14
CA LEU A 137 -16.91 5.25 -1.68
C LEU A 137 -15.70 4.89 -2.54
N TRP A 138 -15.78 3.83 -3.34
CA TRP A 138 -14.67 3.36 -4.15
C TRP A 138 -15.01 3.40 -5.63
N ALA A 139 -14.05 3.86 -6.43
CA ALA A 139 -14.12 3.93 -7.89
C ALA A 139 -12.85 3.35 -8.52
N PHE A 140 -12.92 3.08 -9.81
CA PHE A 140 -11.80 2.65 -10.63
C PHE A 140 -11.67 3.55 -11.84
N ASP A 141 -10.47 4.03 -12.10
CA ASP A 141 -10.14 4.79 -13.31
C ASP A 141 -9.95 3.85 -14.50
N GLU A 142 -11.06 3.33 -15.00
CA GLU A 142 -11.08 2.36 -16.08
C GLU A 142 -10.52 2.93 -17.38
N ALA A 143 -10.77 4.21 -17.65
CA ALA A 143 -10.39 4.86 -18.89
C ALA A 143 -8.87 4.92 -19.11
N ASN A 144 -8.11 5.07 -18.01
CA ASN A 144 -6.65 5.16 -18.03
C ASN A 144 -5.96 3.83 -17.69
N CYS A 145 -6.72 2.75 -17.49
CA CYS A 145 -6.17 1.44 -17.21
C CYS A 145 -5.53 0.84 -18.48
N PRO A 146 -4.28 0.36 -18.43
CA PRO A 146 -3.62 -0.29 -19.55
C PRO A 146 -4.38 -1.51 -20.05
N ASP A 147 -4.34 -1.75 -21.35
CA ASP A 147 -4.80 -3.02 -21.93
C ASP A 147 -3.75 -4.08 -21.67
N THR A 148 -4.19 -5.26 -21.22
CA THR A 148 -3.32 -6.40 -20.93
C THR A 148 -3.94 -7.68 -21.47
N GLU A 149 -3.10 -8.66 -21.80
CA GLU A 149 -3.56 -9.99 -22.13
C GLU A 149 -4.22 -10.65 -20.92
N PRO A 150 -5.28 -11.47 -21.14
CA PRO A 150 -5.91 -12.22 -20.06
C PRO A 150 -4.94 -13.22 -19.42
N ARG A 151 -4.99 -13.37 -18.11
CA ARG A 151 -4.25 -14.36 -17.34
C ARG A 151 -5.18 -15.15 -16.44
N THR A 152 -4.85 -16.42 -16.22
CA THR A 152 -5.58 -17.27 -15.28
C THR A 152 -4.91 -17.19 -13.92
N ILE A 153 -5.63 -16.69 -12.94
CA ILE A 153 -5.13 -16.49 -11.58
C ILE A 153 -6.05 -17.20 -10.59
N SER A 154 -5.44 -17.91 -9.64
CA SER A 154 -6.12 -18.64 -8.57
C SER A 154 -6.22 -17.80 -7.31
N PHE A 155 -7.39 -17.78 -6.70
CA PHE A 155 -7.68 -17.03 -5.48
C PHE A 155 -8.16 -17.95 -4.36
N ALA A 156 -7.65 -17.73 -3.15
CA ALA A 156 -7.99 -18.53 -1.97
C ALA A 156 -8.14 -17.63 -0.74
N ARG A 157 -9.35 -17.16 -0.48
CA ARG A 157 -9.67 -16.31 0.69
C ARG A 157 -8.85 -15.02 0.81
N ASN A 158 -8.37 -14.49 -0.30
CA ASN A 158 -7.62 -13.25 -0.34
C ASN A 158 -8.53 -12.05 -0.02
N ASN A 159 -7.99 -11.04 0.68
CA ASN A 159 -8.65 -9.75 0.75
C ASN A 159 -8.34 -8.89 -0.49
N CYS A 160 -9.11 -7.84 -0.70
CA CYS A 160 -9.00 -7.00 -1.90
C CYS A 160 -7.63 -6.30 -2.01
N LEU A 161 -6.98 -5.93 -0.89
CA LEU A 161 -5.64 -5.34 -0.94
C LEU A 161 -4.59 -6.34 -1.39
N GLN A 162 -4.62 -7.56 -0.84
CA GLN A 162 -3.72 -8.63 -1.25
C GLN A 162 -3.87 -8.97 -2.74
N VAL A 163 -5.12 -8.99 -3.23
CA VAL A 163 -5.37 -9.22 -4.66
C VAL A 163 -4.80 -8.09 -5.50
N LEU A 164 -5.04 -6.83 -5.14
CA LEU A 164 -4.53 -5.69 -5.88
C LEU A 164 -2.99 -5.70 -5.95
N GLN A 165 -2.31 -5.98 -4.83
CA GLN A 165 -0.86 -6.11 -4.78
C GLN A 165 -0.35 -7.30 -5.61
N MET A 166 -1.05 -8.43 -5.57
CA MET A 166 -0.71 -9.62 -6.37
C MET A 166 -0.86 -9.35 -7.86
N LEU A 167 -1.97 -8.75 -8.30
CA LEU A 167 -2.22 -8.42 -9.69
C LEU A 167 -1.15 -7.47 -10.26
N CYS A 168 -0.74 -6.48 -9.48
CA CYS A 168 0.26 -5.49 -9.90
C CYS A 168 1.70 -5.99 -9.77
N SER A 169 1.93 -7.18 -9.21
CA SER A 169 3.28 -7.74 -9.08
C SER A 169 3.95 -8.02 -10.42
N ASP A 170 5.28 -8.11 -10.41
CA ASP A 170 6.11 -8.49 -11.55
C ASP A 170 5.78 -9.88 -12.13
N ARG A 171 5.26 -10.78 -11.29
CA ARG A 171 4.87 -12.13 -11.69
C ARG A 171 3.60 -12.14 -12.52
N GLU A 172 2.69 -11.20 -12.27
CA GLU A 172 1.41 -11.13 -12.94
C GLU A 172 1.43 -10.08 -14.06
N PHE A 173 0.95 -8.87 -13.79
CA PHE A 173 0.83 -7.88 -14.87
C PHE A 173 2.00 -6.88 -14.90
N ASP A 174 2.92 -6.92 -13.93
CA ASP A 174 4.04 -5.97 -13.82
C ASP A 174 3.60 -4.52 -13.95
N LEU A 175 2.58 -4.15 -13.18
CA LEU A 175 2.00 -2.82 -13.13
C LEU A 175 2.11 -2.25 -11.71
N GLU A 176 1.65 -1.04 -11.55
CA GLU A 176 1.57 -0.35 -10.28
C GLU A 176 0.13 0.11 -10.04
N PHE A 177 -0.23 0.31 -8.78
CA PHE A 177 -1.47 0.99 -8.44
C PHE A 177 -1.22 2.21 -7.58
N LEU A 178 -2.05 3.22 -7.78
CA LEU A 178 -2.13 4.43 -6.98
C LEU A 178 -3.58 4.63 -6.55
N ILE A 179 -3.79 5.06 -5.30
CA ILE A 179 -5.12 5.40 -4.81
C ILE A 179 -5.15 6.88 -4.52
N THR A 180 -6.09 7.59 -5.13
CA THR A 180 -6.33 9.01 -4.89
C THR A 180 -7.62 9.21 -4.12
N GLN A 181 -7.69 10.28 -3.34
CA GLN A 181 -8.87 10.67 -2.58
C GLN A 181 -9.37 12.02 -3.08
N LYS A 182 -10.61 12.08 -3.55
CA LYS A 182 -11.24 13.33 -3.98
C LYS A 182 -12.71 13.31 -3.62
N ASP A 183 -13.20 14.35 -2.96
CA ASP A 183 -14.61 14.53 -2.59
C ASP A 183 -15.20 13.31 -1.84
N GLY A 184 -14.39 12.66 -1.00
CA GLY A 184 -14.78 11.47 -0.24
C GLY A 184 -14.75 10.17 -1.03
N VAL A 185 -14.48 10.21 -2.34
CA VAL A 185 -14.34 9.03 -3.19
C VAL A 185 -12.86 8.65 -3.30
N ARG A 186 -12.59 7.35 -3.20
CA ARG A 186 -11.28 6.74 -3.35
C ARG A 186 -11.20 6.08 -4.72
N THR A 187 -10.30 6.54 -5.55
CA THR A 187 -10.16 6.03 -6.93
C THR A 187 -8.88 5.22 -7.07
N ILE A 188 -9.02 3.98 -7.53
CA ILE A 188 -7.87 3.12 -7.89
C ILE A 188 -7.46 3.45 -9.32
N HIS A 189 -6.19 3.77 -9.49
CA HIS A 189 -5.53 3.94 -10.78
C HIS A 189 -4.55 2.79 -10.97
N ILE A 190 -4.49 2.23 -12.18
CA ILE A 190 -3.55 1.17 -12.56
C ILE A 190 -2.67 1.68 -13.70
N GLY A 191 -1.37 1.49 -13.57
CA GLY A 191 -0.43 1.96 -14.61
C GLY A 191 1.03 1.76 -14.21
N LYS A 192 1.89 2.57 -14.78
CA LYS A 192 3.28 2.78 -14.33
C LYS A 192 3.41 4.25 -13.95
N PHE A 193 3.55 4.52 -12.66
CA PHE A 193 3.50 5.90 -12.12
C PHE A 193 4.87 6.52 -11.89
N GLY A 194 5.95 5.76 -12.02
CA GLY A 194 7.31 6.28 -11.94
C GLY A 194 7.62 7.26 -13.07
N ALA A 195 7.68 8.54 -12.77
CA ALA A 195 8.20 9.51 -13.73
C ALA A 195 9.72 9.32 -13.87
N LYS A 196 10.18 9.21 -15.12
CA LYS A 196 11.61 9.31 -15.40
C LYS A 196 12.05 10.73 -15.00
N VAL A 197 12.84 10.86 -13.94
CA VAL A 197 13.41 12.16 -13.56
C VAL A 197 14.39 12.55 -14.65
N VAL A 198 13.95 13.40 -15.57
CA VAL A 198 14.81 14.02 -16.57
C VAL A 198 15.10 15.44 -16.08
N PRO A 199 16.33 15.72 -15.63
CA PRO A 199 16.70 17.07 -15.22
C PRO A 199 16.63 18.04 -16.40
N PRO A 200 16.48 19.34 -16.15
CA PRO A 200 16.66 20.37 -17.16
C PRO A 200 18.04 20.21 -17.82
N GLY A 201 18.08 19.93 -19.14
CA GLY A 201 19.33 19.70 -19.87
C GLY A 201 19.65 18.23 -20.19
N GLY A 202 18.80 17.27 -19.81
CA GLY A 202 18.87 15.88 -20.29
C GLY A 202 19.78 14.93 -19.50
N ASN A 203 20.56 15.42 -18.53
CA ASN A 203 21.39 14.61 -17.65
C ASN A 203 20.92 14.72 -16.20
N ALA A 204 20.70 13.56 -15.53
CA ALA A 204 20.35 13.53 -14.12
C ALA A 204 21.62 13.71 -13.28
N PHE A 205 21.91 14.91 -12.84
CA PHE A 205 22.97 15.14 -11.87
C PHE A 205 22.36 15.46 -10.51
N PHE A 206 22.67 14.62 -9.53
CA PHE A 206 22.52 14.97 -8.14
C PHE A 206 23.88 15.49 -7.66
N GLU A 207 23.94 16.79 -7.38
CA GLU A 207 25.14 17.39 -6.81
C GLU A 207 25.01 17.53 -5.31
N TRP A 208 26.13 17.41 -4.61
CA TRP A 208 26.17 17.62 -3.17
C TRP A 208 25.87 19.09 -2.84
N GLY A 209 24.95 19.31 -1.92
CA GLY A 209 24.66 20.64 -1.37
C GLY A 209 23.17 20.96 -1.28
N LYS A 210 22.88 21.99 -0.50
CA LYS A 210 21.50 22.46 -0.29
C LYS A 210 20.93 23.01 -1.61
N GLY A 211 19.83 22.42 -2.06
CA GLY A 211 19.18 22.77 -3.32
C GLY A 211 19.62 21.95 -4.55
N ASN A 212 20.66 21.16 -4.44
CA ASN A 212 21.22 20.36 -5.55
C ASN A 212 20.76 18.89 -5.52
N GLY A 213 19.82 18.56 -4.66
CA GLY A 213 19.15 17.25 -4.62
C GLY A 213 19.86 16.17 -3.81
N LEU A 214 21.16 16.32 -3.47
CA LEU A 214 21.89 15.33 -2.69
C LEU A 214 22.29 15.89 -1.32
N TYR A 215 21.57 15.48 -0.27
CA TYR A 215 21.85 15.91 1.11
C TYR A 215 22.71 14.92 1.90
N LYS A 216 22.66 13.63 1.52
CA LYS A 216 23.39 12.57 2.19
C LYS A 216 23.68 11.43 1.23
N LEU A 217 24.93 11.08 1.08
CA LEU A 217 25.38 9.87 0.41
C LEU A 217 25.91 8.90 1.47
N LYS A 218 25.37 7.70 1.49
CA LYS A 218 25.88 6.62 2.34
C LYS A 218 26.14 5.42 1.45
N GLU A 219 27.41 5.06 1.32
CA GLU A 219 27.80 3.80 0.74
C GLU A 219 27.55 2.69 1.76
N GLN A 220 26.82 1.66 1.37
CA GLN A 220 26.62 0.48 2.21
C GLN A 220 27.49 -0.65 1.68
N LYS A 221 28.08 -1.38 2.60
CA LYS A 221 28.83 -2.59 2.25
C LYS A 221 27.87 -3.59 1.62
N VAL A 222 28.16 -4.00 0.40
CA VAL A 222 27.42 -5.06 -0.30
C VAL A 222 27.99 -6.40 0.12
N ASP A 223 27.16 -7.33 0.56
CA ASP A 223 27.57 -8.69 0.87
C ASP A 223 27.83 -9.44 -0.46
N ASP A 224 29.02 -10.00 -0.62
CA ASP A 224 29.41 -10.78 -1.81
C ASP A 224 28.43 -11.91 -2.14
N LYS A 225 27.69 -12.40 -1.13
CA LYS A 225 26.66 -13.43 -1.32
C LYS A 225 25.43 -12.94 -2.11
N THR A 226 25.23 -11.63 -2.20
CA THR A 226 24.11 -11.03 -2.96
C THR A 226 24.50 -10.68 -4.39
N ILE A 227 25.80 -10.72 -4.73
CA ILE A 227 26.31 -10.46 -6.08
C ILE A 227 26.40 -11.77 -6.84
N ILE A 228 25.47 -12.01 -7.75
CA ILE A 228 25.47 -13.17 -8.65
C ILE A 228 26.23 -12.81 -9.90
N THR A 229 27.49 -13.24 -9.99
CA THR A 229 28.34 -13.05 -11.18
C THR A 229 28.26 -14.20 -12.18
N ARG A 230 27.74 -15.34 -11.74
CA ARG A 230 27.55 -16.54 -12.58
C ARG A 230 26.32 -17.31 -12.08
N LEU A 231 25.37 -17.56 -12.97
CA LEU A 231 24.19 -18.34 -12.69
C LEU A 231 24.28 -19.70 -13.36
N TRP A 232 24.12 -20.77 -12.57
CA TRP A 232 23.90 -22.11 -13.10
C TRP A 232 22.42 -22.37 -13.12
N VAL A 233 21.88 -22.64 -14.30
CA VAL A 233 20.47 -22.95 -14.48
C VAL A 233 20.33 -24.44 -14.73
N GLU A 234 19.60 -25.11 -13.84
CA GLU A 234 19.27 -26.52 -13.95
C GLU A 234 17.76 -26.68 -14.09
N GLY A 235 17.32 -27.53 -15.01
CA GLY A 235 15.92 -27.91 -15.14
C GLY A 235 15.50 -28.95 -14.10
N GLY A 236 14.23 -29.33 -14.14
CA GLY A 236 13.71 -30.42 -13.33
C GLY A 236 14.28 -31.79 -13.74
N THR A 237 14.09 -32.77 -12.86
CA THR A 237 14.46 -34.18 -13.11
C THR A 237 13.30 -35.00 -13.67
N THR A 238 12.12 -34.39 -13.81
CA THR A 238 10.89 -35.07 -14.24
C THR A 238 10.74 -34.95 -15.76
N ASN A 239 10.30 -36.02 -16.41
CA ASN A 239 10.06 -36.10 -17.85
C ASN A 239 11.31 -35.87 -18.74
N ILE A 240 12.48 -36.21 -18.23
CA ILE A 240 13.72 -36.19 -19.02
C ILE A 240 13.69 -37.38 -19.99
N ARG A 241 13.96 -37.13 -21.27
CA ARG A 241 14.02 -38.20 -22.28
C ARG A 241 15.22 -39.11 -21.99
N SER A 242 15.01 -40.42 -22.25
CA SER A 242 16.05 -41.45 -22.04
C SER A 242 17.31 -41.28 -22.89
N ASP A 243 17.23 -40.49 -23.95
CA ASP A 243 18.35 -40.18 -24.86
C ASP A 243 19.03 -38.84 -24.53
N TYR A 244 18.61 -38.15 -23.46
CA TYR A 244 19.23 -36.91 -23.01
C TYR A 244 20.38 -37.24 -22.07
N ARG A 245 21.61 -37.19 -22.58
CA ARG A 245 22.84 -37.53 -21.83
C ARG A 245 22.64 -38.85 -21.07
N ASP A 246 22.93 -38.80 -19.76
CA ASP A 246 22.73 -39.88 -18.83
C ASP A 246 21.33 -39.86 -18.18
N TYR A 247 20.39 -39.22 -18.74
CA TYR A 247 19.02 -38.93 -18.31
C TYR A 247 18.71 -39.00 -16.81
N SER A 248 19.65 -39.36 -16.00
CA SER A 248 19.61 -39.29 -14.54
C SER A 248 19.98 -37.89 -14.03
N GLU A 249 20.62 -37.08 -14.85
CA GLU A 249 20.99 -35.71 -14.51
C GLU A 249 19.88 -34.73 -14.85
N ARG A 250 19.93 -33.58 -14.16
CA ARG A 250 19.04 -32.46 -14.45
C ARG A 250 19.33 -31.86 -15.81
N LEU A 251 18.29 -31.35 -16.46
CA LEU A 251 18.43 -30.56 -17.68
C LEU A 251 19.32 -29.34 -17.39
N GLN A 252 20.35 -29.14 -18.20
CA GLN A 252 21.24 -27.99 -18.12
C GLN A 252 21.09 -27.17 -19.40
N LEU A 253 21.07 -25.86 -19.26
CA LEU A 253 21.16 -24.98 -20.40
C LEU A 253 22.61 -24.91 -20.88
N PRO A 254 22.84 -24.89 -22.22
CA PRO A 254 24.18 -24.79 -22.78
C PRO A 254 24.90 -23.50 -22.46
#